data_b4a54867a3ab0f5a8784be6d87e597f6
#
_entry.id   b4a54867a3ab0f5a8784be6d87e597f6
#
_cell.length_a   1.000
_cell.length_b   1.000
_cell.length_c   1.000
_cell.angle_alpha   90.00
_cell.angle_beta   90.00
_cell.angle_gamma   90.00
#
_symmetry.space_group_name_H-M   'P 1'
#
loop_
_entity.id
_entity.type
_entity.pdbx_description
1 polymer ?
#
loop_
_entity_poly.entity_id
_entity_poly.type
_entity_poly.pdbx_seq_one_letter_code
_entity_poly.pdbx_strand_id
1 'polypeptide(L)'
;MTQDYAINLDDKFGQLNHIDIGAEAAAHEPWFNQTLTTVNESVVRLGVLDGEFHWHKHEAEDEFFLVLEGRLEIEIERRDPVMLNPHDGVTIPKGVMHKPCAHGRTVVLMVEPSAVVPTGD
;
A
#
# COMPACT_ATOMS: atom_id res chain seq x y z
N MET A 1 -21.08 -5.26 4.95
CA MET A 1 -20.92 -3.86 4.50
C MET A 1 -19.68 -3.74 3.63
N THR A 2 -19.79 -3.15 2.48
CA THR A 2 -18.69 -3.01 1.54
C THR A 2 -17.84 -1.81 1.94
N GLN A 3 -16.52 -1.99 1.95
CA GLN A 3 -15.58 -0.91 2.19
C GLN A 3 -15.37 -0.14 0.89
N ASP A 4 -15.57 1.17 0.91
CA ASP A 4 -15.29 2.02 -0.23
C ASP A 4 -13.82 2.44 -0.23
N TYR A 5 -13.14 2.20 -1.35
CA TYR A 5 -11.75 2.58 -1.53
C TYR A 5 -11.65 3.68 -2.59
N ALA A 6 -11.00 4.77 -2.25
CA ALA A 6 -10.67 5.83 -3.21
C ALA A 6 -9.32 5.47 -3.85
N ILE A 7 -9.34 4.91 -5.04
CA ILE A 7 -8.14 4.44 -5.73
C ILE A 7 -7.89 5.28 -6.97
N ASN A 8 -6.72 5.92 -7.02
CA ASN A 8 -6.29 6.76 -8.11
C ASN A 8 -4.97 6.21 -8.69
N LEU A 9 -5.03 5.70 -9.91
CA LEU A 9 -3.90 5.01 -10.53
C LEU A 9 -3.02 5.91 -11.40
N ASP A 10 -3.48 7.12 -11.72
CA ASP A 10 -2.68 8.06 -12.49
C ASP A 10 -1.58 8.68 -11.63
N ASP A 11 -0.39 8.85 -12.20
CA ASP A 11 0.72 9.51 -11.53
C ASP A 11 0.32 10.93 -11.15
N LYS A 12 0.36 11.23 -9.85
CA LYS A 12 0.04 12.58 -9.39
C LYS A 12 1.21 13.53 -9.61
N PHE A 13 2.44 13.03 -9.53
CA PHE A 13 3.64 13.82 -9.63
C PHE A 13 4.53 13.32 -10.77
N GLY A 14 4.92 14.21 -11.65
CA GLY A 14 5.87 13.91 -12.70
C GLY A 14 7.29 13.87 -12.17
N GLN A 15 8.22 13.51 -13.05
CA GLN A 15 9.64 13.49 -12.71
C GLN A 15 10.11 14.89 -12.29
N LEU A 16 11.07 14.93 -11.39
CA LEU A 16 11.69 16.15 -10.86
C LEU A 16 10.76 17.03 -10.03
N ASN A 17 9.53 16.58 -9.79
CA ASN A 17 8.61 17.27 -8.90
C ASN A 17 8.83 16.80 -7.47
N HIS A 18 8.89 17.76 -6.54
CA HIS A 18 8.96 17.47 -5.12
C HIS A 18 7.63 16.89 -4.65
N ILE A 19 7.69 15.82 -3.86
CA ILE A 19 6.51 15.19 -3.28
C ILE A 19 6.58 15.33 -1.77
N ASP A 20 5.65 16.08 -1.19
CA ASP A 20 5.48 16.14 0.27
C ASP A 20 4.51 15.02 0.67
N ILE A 21 5.07 13.86 0.99
CA ILE A 21 4.27 12.67 1.30
C ILE A 21 3.43 12.88 2.56
N GLY A 22 3.98 13.56 3.55
CA GLY A 22 3.23 13.87 4.77
C GLY A 22 1.99 14.72 4.50
N ALA A 23 2.12 15.74 3.65
CA ALA A 23 1.00 16.59 3.27
C ALA A 23 -0.03 15.81 2.44
N GLU A 24 0.42 14.95 1.54
CA GLU A 24 -0.48 14.11 0.74
C GLU A 24 -1.30 13.18 1.65
N ALA A 25 -0.65 12.54 2.62
CA ALA A 25 -1.34 11.66 3.56
C ALA A 25 -2.34 12.42 4.42
N ALA A 26 -1.96 13.61 4.90
CA ALA A 26 -2.81 14.42 5.78
C ALA A 26 -4.07 14.95 5.07
N ALA A 27 -4.05 15.03 3.74
CA ALA A 27 -5.16 15.54 2.95
C ALA A 27 -6.28 14.53 2.71
N HIS A 28 -6.08 13.26 3.09
CA HIS A 28 -7.03 12.20 2.77
C HIS A 28 -7.40 11.34 3.95
N GLU A 29 -8.66 10.95 3.98
CA GLU A 29 -9.18 9.99 4.95
C GLU A 29 -9.02 8.55 4.44
N PRO A 30 -8.96 7.54 5.32
CA PRO A 30 -9.01 6.14 4.88
C PRO A 30 -10.37 5.84 4.19
N TRP A 31 -10.45 5.01 3.28
CA TRP A 31 -9.38 4.25 2.61
C TRP A 31 -8.99 4.98 1.34
N PHE A 32 -7.71 5.23 1.18
CA PHE A 32 -7.22 6.02 0.05
C PHE A 32 -5.95 5.37 -0.51
N ASN A 33 -5.84 5.31 -1.83
CA ASN A 33 -4.67 4.81 -2.54
C ASN A 33 -4.40 5.73 -3.72
N GLN A 34 -3.21 6.30 -3.77
CA GLN A 34 -2.80 7.22 -4.84
C GLN A 34 -1.44 6.81 -5.38
N THR A 35 -1.35 6.60 -6.70
CA THR A 35 -0.07 6.49 -7.35
C THR A 35 0.59 7.86 -7.34
N LEU A 36 1.75 7.95 -6.69
CA LEU A 36 2.47 9.21 -6.56
C LEU A 36 3.36 9.49 -7.75
N THR A 37 4.14 8.51 -8.15
CA THR A 37 5.14 8.69 -9.21
C THR A 37 5.57 7.33 -9.77
N THR A 38 6.21 7.35 -10.90
CA THR A 38 6.71 6.17 -11.60
C THR A 38 8.24 6.17 -11.60
N VAL A 39 8.82 5.00 -11.33
CA VAL A 39 10.27 4.78 -11.40
C VAL A 39 10.49 3.57 -12.32
N ASN A 40 10.88 3.84 -13.57
CA ASN A 40 10.97 2.80 -14.60
C ASN A 40 9.64 2.04 -14.73
N GLU A 41 9.63 0.74 -14.50
CA GLU A 41 8.43 -0.10 -14.59
C GLU A 41 7.66 -0.20 -13.27
N SER A 42 8.19 0.44 -12.23
CA SER A 42 7.60 0.43 -10.90
C SER A 42 6.89 1.74 -10.60
N VAL A 43 5.95 1.67 -9.67
CA VAL A 43 5.27 2.85 -9.16
C VAL A 43 5.45 2.92 -7.66
N VAL A 44 5.38 4.14 -7.14
CA VAL A 44 5.32 4.41 -5.70
C VAL A 44 3.90 4.86 -5.41
N ARG A 45 3.20 4.11 -4.56
CA ARG A 45 1.82 4.39 -4.16
C ARG A 45 1.74 4.74 -2.69
N LEU A 46 0.83 5.65 -2.38
CA LEU A 46 0.52 6.05 -1.01
C LEU A 46 -0.80 5.41 -0.62
N GLY A 47 -0.82 4.74 0.53
CA GLY A 47 -2.04 4.22 1.13
C GLY A 47 -2.32 4.88 2.46
N VAL A 48 -3.57 5.28 2.68
CA VAL A 48 -4.07 5.71 3.98
C VAL A 48 -5.14 4.72 4.38
N LEU A 49 -4.86 3.94 5.41
CA LEU A 49 -5.61 2.74 5.77
C LEU A 49 -6.15 2.84 7.19
N ASP A 50 -7.24 2.13 7.45
CA ASP A 50 -7.77 1.96 8.81
C ASP A 50 -8.65 0.70 8.84
N GLY A 51 -8.26 -0.29 9.64
CA GLY A 51 -8.98 -1.54 9.74
C GLY A 51 -8.48 -2.62 8.79
N GLU A 52 -9.30 -3.63 8.57
CA GLU A 52 -8.93 -4.79 7.77
C GLU A 52 -9.19 -4.57 6.29
N PHE A 53 -8.21 -4.95 5.47
CA PHE A 53 -8.41 -5.13 4.05
C PHE A 53 -8.93 -6.56 3.81
N HIS A 54 -9.05 -6.99 2.57
CA HIS A 54 -9.46 -8.36 2.26
C HIS A 54 -8.25 -9.23 1.93
N TRP A 55 -8.42 -10.55 2.03
CA TRP A 55 -7.43 -11.50 1.54
C TRP A 55 -7.29 -11.37 0.04
N HIS A 56 -6.05 -11.22 -0.46
CA HIS A 56 -5.78 -11.12 -1.89
C HIS A 56 -4.35 -11.53 -2.19
N LYS A 57 -4.05 -11.62 -3.47
CA LYS A 57 -2.68 -11.86 -3.96
C LYS A 57 -2.48 -11.17 -5.31
N HIS A 58 -1.23 -11.04 -5.70
CA HIS A 58 -0.84 -10.59 -7.02
C HIS A 58 -0.09 -11.75 -7.68
N GLU A 59 -0.59 -12.25 -8.81
CA GLU A 59 -0.08 -13.48 -9.41
C GLU A 59 1.33 -13.33 -9.98
N ALA A 60 1.67 -12.17 -10.50
CA ALA A 60 2.90 -11.96 -11.26
C ALA A 60 3.83 -10.90 -10.68
N GLU A 61 3.44 -10.18 -9.63
CA GLU A 61 4.20 -9.06 -9.11
C GLU A 61 4.49 -9.19 -7.62
N ASP A 62 5.71 -8.82 -7.23
CA ASP A 62 6.05 -8.59 -5.83
C ASP A 62 5.52 -7.23 -5.40
N GLU A 63 5.24 -7.06 -4.10
CA GLU A 63 4.77 -5.80 -3.54
C GLU A 63 5.54 -5.45 -2.28
N PHE A 64 6.15 -4.27 -2.24
CA PHE A 64 6.86 -3.79 -1.07
C PHE A 64 5.99 -2.83 -0.27
N PHE A 65 5.95 -3.00 1.05
CA PHE A 65 5.27 -2.13 1.98
C PHE A 65 6.28 -1.45 2.91
N LEU A 66 6.11 -0.14 3.11
CA LEU A 66 6.86 0.62 4.10
C LEU A 66 5.88 1.45 4.91
N VAL A 67 5.82 1.23 6.22
CA VAL A 67 4.94 2.01 7.10
C VAL A 67 5.62 3.33 7.46
N LEU A 68 4.91 4.44 7.29
CA LEU A 68 5.38 5.76 7.66
C LEU A 68 4.75 6.23 8.97
N GLU A 69 3.50 5.83 9.25
CA GLU A 69 2.74 6.26 10.40
C GLU A 69 1.75 5.17 10.75
N GLY A 70 1.50 4.96 12.04
CA GLY A 70 0.55 3.95 12.48
C GLY A 70 1.19 2.57 12.62
N ARG A 71 0.42 1.53 12.37
CA ARG A 71 0.86 0.16 12.56
C ARG A 71 0.10 -0.77 11.62
N LEU A 72 0.83 -1.56 10.85
CA LEU A 72 0.25 -2.48 9.88
C LEU A 72 0.63 -3.91 10.21
N GLU A 73 -0.37 -4.76 10.38
CA GLU A 73 -0.18 -6.20 10.49
C GLU A 73 -0.55 -6.83 9.15
N ILE A 74 0.37 -7.58 8.56
CA ILE A 74 0.07 -8.29 7.32
C ILE A 74 -0.04 -9.76 7.64
N GLU A 75 -1.29 -10.28 7.59
CA GLU A 75 -1.52 -11.71 7.73
C GLU A 75 -1.13 -12.39 6.43
N ILE A 76 -0.39 -13.48 6.52
CA ILE A 76 0.16 -14.22 5.39
C ILE A 76 -0.26 -15.67 5.53
N GLU A 77 -0.78 -16.27 4.47
CA GLU A 77 -1.20 -17.67 4.52
C GLU A 77 -0.05 -18.58 4.92
N ARG A 78 -0.34 -19.54 5.81
CA ARG A 78 0.57 -20.60 6.22
C ARG A 78 1.82 -20.13 6.97
N ARG A 79 1.78 -18.94 7.55
CA ARG A 79 2.87 -18.46 8.40
C ARG A 79 2.39 -17.39 9.36
N ASP A 80 3.25 -17.02 10.32
CA ASP A 80 2.95 -15.95 11.25
C ASP A 80 2.81 -14.62 10.52
N PRO A 81 1.92 -13.73 11.00
CA PRO A 81 1.80 -12.40 10.42
C PRO A 81 3.07 -11.57 10.62
N VAL A 82 3.27 -10.61 9.74
CA VAL A 82 4.35 -9.63 9.85
C VAL A 82 3.77 -8.35 10.43
N MET A 83 4.37 -7.87 11.53
CA MET A 83 3.94 -6.62 12.16
C MET A 83 4.92 -5.50 11.79
N LEU A 84 4.39 -4.42 11.21
CA LEU A 84 5.19 -3.28 10.77
C LEU A 84 4.84 -2.04 11.59
N ASN A 85 5.83 -1.50 12.28
CA ASN A 85 5.77 -0.20 12.94
C ASN A 85 6.35 0.86 11.99
N PRO A 86 6.26 2.16 12.30
CA PRO A 86 6.84 3.18 11.44
C PRO A 86 8.31 2.90 11.11
N HIS A 87 8.62 3.03 9.83
CA HIS A 87 9.94 2.78 9.23
C HIS A 87 10.27 1.29 9.03
N ASP A 88 9.35 0.39 9.35
CA ASP A 88 9.49 -1.02 9.03
C ASP A 88 8.94 -1.30 7.64
N GLY A 89 9.55 -2.25 6.94
CA GLY A 89 9.09 -2.65 5.63
C GLY A 89 9.18 -4.15 5.40
N VAL A 90 8.45 -4.62 4.39
CA VAL A 90 8.47 -6.03 3.98
C VAL A 90 8.07 -6.14 2.51
N THR A 91 8.67 -7.09 1.81
CA THR A 91 8.25 -7.45 0.45
C THR A 91 7.38 -8.70 0.51
N ILE A 92 6.17 -8.60 -0.02
CA ILE A 92 5.28 -9.75 -0.19
C ILE A 92 5.53 -10.31 -1.59
N PRO A 93 6.01 -11.58 -1.69
CA PRO A 93 6.28 -12.16 -2.99
C PRO A 93 5.01 -12.41 -3.80
N LYS A 94 5.16 -12.41 -5.11
CA LYS A 94 4.07 -12.79 -6.01
C LYS A 94 3.48 -14.15 -5.63
N GLY A 95 2.18 -14.30 -5.82
CA GLY A 95 1.46 -15.55 -5.57
C GLY A 95 1.15 -15.82 -4.11
N VAL A 96 1.55 -14.97 -3.19
CA VAL A 96 1.32 -15.18 -1.75
C VAL A 96 0.03 -14.48 -1.32
N MET A 97 -0.93 -15.26 -0.80
CA MET A 97 -2.16 -14.71 -0.22
C MET A 97 -1.86 -13.96 1.05
N HIS A 98 -2.34 -12.74 1.15
CA HIS A 98 -2.09 -11.90 2.31
C HIS A 98 -3.27 -10.96 2.58
N LYS A 99 -3.36 -10.48 3.83
CA LYS A 99 -4.41 -9.55 4.25
C LYS A 99 -3.79 -8.47 5.14
N PRO A 100 -3.67 -7.23 4.65
CA PRO A 100 -3.24 -6.12 5.48
C PRO A 100 -4.34 -5.73 6.49
N CYS A 101 -3.93 -5.49 7.73
CA CYS A 101 -4.81 -5.03 8.80
C CYS A 101 -4.17 -3.82 9.46
N ALA A 102 -4.78 -2.66 9.29
CA ALA A 102 -4.28 -1.43 9.91
C ALA A 102 -4.87 -1.26 11.31
N HIS A 103 -4.01 -1.12 12.28
CA HIS A 103 -4.42 -0.89 13.68
C HIS A 103 -4.57 0.61 13.90
N GLY A 104 -5.76 1.14 13.53
CA GLY A 104 -6.02 2.57 13.48
C GLY A 104 -5.52 3.17 12.16
N ARG A 105 -5.58 4.51 12.06
CA ARG A 105 -5.11 5.21 10.86
C ARG A 105 -3.64 4.91 10.62
N THR A 106 -3.33 4.39 9.46
CA THR A 106 -1.99 3.97 9.09
C THR A 106 -1.64 4.51 7.71
N VAL A 107 -0.43 5.04 7.56
CA VAL A 107 0.07 5.58 6.31
C VAL A 107 1.20 4.68 5.83
N VAL A 108 1.07 4.19 4.59
CA VAL A 108 2.06 3.30 3.99
C VAL A 108 2.48 3.79 2.62
N LEU A 109 3.72 3.48 2.26
CA LEU A 109 4.17 3.53 0.87
C LEU A 109 4.26 2.11 0.35
N MET A 110 3.85 1.93 -0.90
CA MET A 110 3.99 0.66 -1.60
C MET A 110 4.80 0.89 -2.86
N VAL A 111 5.74 -0.02 -3.12
CA VAL A 111 6.52 -0.01 -4.36
C VAL A 111 6.24 -1.31 -5.07
N GLU A 112 5.78 -1.21 -6.31
CA GLU A 112 5.31 -2.37 -7.06
C GLU A 112 5.33 -2.05 -8.56
N PRO A 113 5.34 -3.07 -9.45
CA PRO A 113 5.17 -2.82 -10.88
C PRO A 113 3.84 -2.11 -11.15
N SER A 114 3.82 -1.27 -12.18
CA SER A 114 2.64 -0.45 -12.49
C SER A 114 1.40 -1.27 -12.80
N ALA A 115 1.57 -2.53 -13.23
CA ALA A 115 0.45 -3.42 -13.55
C ALA A 115 -0.29 -3.96 -12.32
N VAL A 116 0.25 -3.77 -11.11
CA VAL A 116 -0.40 -4.26 -9.88
C VAL A 116 -1.75 -3.60 -9.69
N VAL A 117 -2.78 -4.43 -9.49
CA VAL A 117 -4.13 -3.99 -9.14
C VAL A 117 -4.22 -3.91 -7.62
N PRO A 118 -4.42 -2.71 -7.03
CA PRO A 118 -4.34 -2.56 -5.56
C PRO A 118 -5.29 -3.47 -4.76
N THR A 119 -6.42 -3.87 -5.34
CA THR A 119 -7.38 -4.76 -4.67
C THR A 119 -7.09 -6.24 -4.89
N GLY A 120 -6.04 -6.58 -5.62
CA GLY A 120 -5.66 -7.96 -5.94
C GLY A 120 -6.13 -8.41 -7.31
N ASP A 121 -5.54 -9.47 -7.77
CA ASP A 121 -5.88 -10.07 -9.07
C ASP A 121 -7.15 -10.94 -8.99
#